data_f979eecaf1986a1015271516caf6114f
#
_entry.id   f979eecaf1986a1015271516caf6114f
#
_cell.length_a   1.000
_cell.length_b   1.000
_cell.length_c   1.000
_cell.angle_alpha   90.00
_cell.angle_beta   90.00
_cell.angle_gamma   90.00
#
_symmetry.space_group_name_H-M   'P 1'
#
loop_
_entity.id
_entity.type
_entity.pdbx_description
1 polymer ?
#
loop_
_entity_poly.entity_id
_entity_poly.type
_entity_poly.pdbx_seq_one_letter_code
_entity_poly.pdbx_strand_id
1 'polypeptide(L)'
;MAGEIVIGFDDSEGAVAALAQAVTLARGLGAGIVLVFCTEPPSVNAGGAGAQRDVIASIAEDVLARGIASAGGSGVAVRAELVDARPVDGLIATADTVDAPMIVVGHHGEGPLRGALLGATANKLLHQAERPVLVVPAPE
;
A
#
# COMPACT_ATOMS: atom_id res chain seq x y z
N MET A 1 -6.21 18.99 10.97
CA MET A 1 -5.70 18.38 9.73
C MET A 1 -5.02 17.06 10.07
N ALA A 2 -5.34 16.02 9.37
CA ALA A 2 -5.02 14.66 9.78
C ALA A 2 -3.84 14.01 9.04
N GLY A 3 -2.94 14.76 8.46
CA GLY A 3 -1.76 14.19 7.80
C GLY A 3 -2.12 13.38 6.55
N GLU A 4 -1.42 12.26 6.35
CA GLU A 4 -1.61 11.40 5.17
C GLU A 4 -1.93 9.98 5.61
N ILE A 5 -2.98 9.39 5.03
CA ILE A 5 -3.30 7.98 5.20
C ILE A 5 -2.32 7.18 4.34
N VAL A 6 -1.73 6.14 4.91
CA VAL A 6 -0.80 5.26 4.19
C VAL A 6 -1.57 4.06 3.66
N ILE A 7 -1.41 3.75 2.38
CA ILE A 7 -2.07 2.63 1.73
C ILE A 7 -1.03 1.73 1.08
N GLY A 8 -1.06 0.43 1.40
CA GLY A 8 -0.29 -0.56 0.65
C GLY A 8 -1.00 -0.82 -0.68
N PHE A 9 -0.32 -0.59 -1.79
CA PHE A 9 -0.97 -0.65 -3.10
C PHE A 9 -0.15 -1.47 -4.09
N ASP A 10 -0.69 -2.60 -4.51
CA ASP A 10 -0.09 -3.51 -5.50
C ASP A 10 -1.00 -3.73 -6.72
N ASP A 11 -2.03 -2.90 -6.88
CA ASP A 11 -3.03 -2.97 -7.95
C ASP A 11 -3.89 -4.25 -7.94
N SER A 12 -3.86 -5.01 -6.84
CA SER A 12 -4.78 -6.12 -6.64
C SER A 12 -6.21 -5.58 -6.42
N GLU A 13 -7.21 -6.45 -6.56
CA GLU A 13 -8.59 -6.06 -6.30
C GLU A 13 -8.76 -5.55 -4.86
N GLY A 14 -8.07 -6.17 -3.91
CA GLY A 14 -8.08 -5.73 -2.52
C GLY A 14 -7.48 -4.35 -2.34
N ALA A 15 -6.36 -4.08 -3.01
CA ALA A 15 -5.71 -2.78 -2.93
C ALA A 15 -6.56 -1.68 -3.58
N VAL A 16 -7.21 -1.99 -4.70
CA VAL A 16 -8.11 -1.03 -5.37
C VAL A 16 -9.30 -0.71 -4.46
N ALA A 17 -9.89 -1.72 -3.82
CA ALA A 17 -10.98 -1.52 -2.87
C ALA A 17 -10.51 -0.70 -1.65
N ALA A 18 -9.30 -0.97 -1.17
CA ALA A 18 -8.70 -0.23 -0.06
C ALA A 18 -8.51 1.25 -0.42
N LEU A 19 -8.03 1.53 -1.62
CA LEU A 19 -7.86 2.90 -2.09
C LEU A 19 -9.19 3.64 -2.17
N ALA A 20 -10.22 3.01 -2.72
CA ALA A 20 -11.55 3.62 -2.81
C ALA A 20 -12.09 3.99 -1.42
N GLN A 21 -11.94 3.09 -0.45
CA GLN A 21 -12.37 3.33 0.92
C GLN A 21 -11.56 4.44 1.57
N ALA A 22 -10.25 4.44 1.34
CA ALA A 22 -9.36 5.44 1.90
C ALA A 22 -9.64 6.84 1.35
N VAL A 23 -10.02 6.96 0.09
CA VAL A 23 -10.41 8.25 -0.51
C VAL A 23 -11.62 8.83 0.24
N THR A 24 -12.61 8.00 0.53
CA THR A 24 -13.79 8.44 1.29
C THR A 24 -13.39 8.92 2.69
N LEU A 25 -12.53 8.15 3.37
CA LEU A 25 -12.07 8.51 4.71
C LEU A 25 -11.20 9.77 4.69
N ALA A 26 -10.28 9.87 3.74
CA ALA A 26 -9.39 11.03 3.62
C ALA A 26 -10.19 12.32 3.41
N ARG A 27 -11.23 12.23 2.59
CA ARG A 27 -12.10 13.37 2.34
C ARG A 27 -12.78 13.83 3.62
N GLY A 28 -13.27 12.90 4.43
CA GLY A 28 -13.91 13.20 5.71
C GLY A 28 -12.96 13.73 6.76
N LEU A 29 -11.71 13.27 6.75
CA LEU A 29 -10.71 13.68 7.74
C LEU A 29 -9.91 14.91 7.33
N GLY A 30 -10.04 15.37 6.09
CA GLY A 30 -9.17 16.41 5.57
C GLY A 30 -7.72 15.95 5.41
N ALA A 31 -7.52 14.66 5.14
CA ALA A 31 -6.20 14.04 5.00
C ALA A 31 -5.84 13.85 3.54
N GLY A 32 -4.53 13.72 3.28
CA GLY A 32 -4.04 13.24 2.00
C GLY A 32 -3.84 11.74 2.03
N ILE A 33 -3.30 11.21 0.94
CA ILE A 33 -3.02 9.78 0.79
C ILE A 33 -1.61 9.60 0.25
N VAL A 34 -0.87 8.63 0.80
CA VAL A 34 0.35 8.15 0.20
C VAL A 34 0.18 6.67 -0.13
N LEU A 35 0.33 6.34 -1.42
CA LEU A 35 0.33 4.97 -1.90
C LEU A 35 1.73 4.42 -1.77
N VAL A 36 1.88 3.25 -1.18
CA VAL A 36 3.19 2.63 -0.96
C VAL A 36 3.23 1.29 -1.66
N PHE A 37 4.22 1.11 -2.51
CA PHE A 37 4.58 -0.18 -3.07
C PHE A 37 5.93 -0.57 -2.48
N CYS A 38 5.99 -1.72 -1.84
CA CYS A 38 7.22 -2.21 -1.23
C CYS A 38 7.87 -3.24 -2.14
N THR A 39 9.15 -3.07 -2.41
CA THR A 39 9.93 -4.03 -3.17
C THR A 39 10.92 -4.69 -2.21
N GLU A 40 10.83 -5.99 -2.03
CA GLU A 40 11.80 -6.69 -1.19
C GLU A 40 13.17 -6.63 -1.85
N PRO A 41 14.24 -6.40 -1.07
CA PRO A 41 15.58 -6.41 -1.63
C PRO A 41 15.87 -7.76 -2.27
N PRO A 42 16.51 -7.79 -3.46
CA PRO A 42 16.88 -9.06 -4.08
C PRO A 42 17.92 -9.77 -3.24
N SER A 43 18.00 -11.11 -3.39
CA SER A 43 19.02 -11.90 -2.73
C SER A 43 20.43 -11.42 -3.14
N VAL A 44 21.32 -11.28 -2.18
CA VAL A 44 22.70 -10.85 -2.44
C VAL A 44 23.46 -11.78 -3.39
N ASN A 45 23.01 -13.03 -3.54
CA ASN A 45 23.68 -14.01 -4.41
C ASN A 45 23.00 -14.13 -5.77
N ALA A 46 21.98 -13.34 -6.06
CA ALA A 46 21.29 -13.40 -7.35
C ALA A 46 22.09 -12.67 -8.41
N GLY A 47 22.51 -13.37 -9.45
CA GLY A 47 23.11 -12.75 -10.62
C GLY A 47 22.10 -11.81 -11.27
N GLY A 48 22.52 -10.64 -11.72
CA GLY A 48 21.65 -9.70 -12.37
C GLY A 48 20.72 -8.92 -11.42
N ALA A 49 21.07 -8.84 -10.14
CA ALA A 49 20.26 -8.15 -9.13
C ALA A 49 19.93 -6.71 -9.52
N GLY A 50 20.88 -5.98 -10.14
CA GLY A 50 20.63 -4.61 -10.60
C GLY A 50 19.56 -4.51 -11.69
N ALA A 51 19.64 -5.37 -12.70
CA ALA A 51 18.65 -5.42 -13.78
C ALA A 51 17.28 -5.83 -13.25
N GLN A 52 17.25 -6.77 -12.32
CA GLN A 52 16.02 -7.22 -11.68
C GLN A 52 15.36 -6.08 -10.89
N ARG A 53 16.13 -5.30 -10.17
CA ARG A 53 15.62 -4.11 -9.46
C ARG A 53 15.01 -3.10 -10.42
N ASP A 54 15.66 -2.87 -11.57
CA ASP A 54 15.16 -1.92 -12.56
C ASP A 54 13.81 -2.35 -13.13
N VAL A 55 13.66 -3.65 -13.42
CA VAL A 55 12.40 -4.20 -13.90
C VAL A 55 11.29 -4.05 -12.84
N ILE A 56 11.58 -4.41 -11.61
CA ILE A 56 10.62 -4.31 -10.50
C ILE A 56 10.23 -2.85 -10.26
N ALA A 57 11.20 -1.94 -10.28
CA ALA A 57 10.93 -0.52 -10.10
C ALA A 57 10.03 0.03 -11.21
N SER A 58 10.26 -0.38 -12.44
CA SER A 58 9.43 0.03 -13.57
C SER A 58 7.98 -0.45 -13.42
N ILE A 59 7.81 -1.71 -13.02
CA ILE A 59 6.47 -2.28 -12.75
C ILE A 59 5.79 -1.52 -11.62
N ALA A 60 6.51 -1.25 -10.54
CA ALA A 60 5.99 -0.53 -9.38
C ALA A 60 5.56 0.88 -9.75
N GLU A 61 6.34 1.58 -10.55
CA GLU A 61 5.99 2.93 -11.01
C GLU A 61 4.69 2.92 -11.81
N ASP A 62 4.49 1.93 -12.69
CA ASP A 62 3.26 1.79 -13.45
C ASP A 62 2.06 1.50 -12.55
N VAL A 63 2.24 0.61 -11.58
CA VAL A 63 1.21 0.27 -10.59
C VAL A 63 0.79 1.51 -9.81
N LEU A 64 1.75 2.24 -9.28
CA LEU A 64 1.50 3.45 -8.50
C LEU A 64 0.84 4.55 -9.34
N ALA A 65 1.27 4.71 -10.59
CA ALA A 65 0.65 5.67 -11.51
C ALA A 65 -0.82 5.34 -11.74
N ARG A 66 -1.17 4.07 -11.90
CA ARG A 66 -2.57 3.66 -12.04
C ARG A 66 -3.38 3.97 -10.78
N GLY A 67 -2.79 3.75 -9.61
CA GLY A 67 -3.42 4.09 -8.35
C GLY A 67 -3.73 5.58 -8.23
N ILE A 68 -2.75 6.42 -8.55
CA ILE A 68 -2.93 7.88 -8.53
C ILE A 68 -4.01 8.28 -9.52
N ALA A 69 -3.99 7.74 -10.73
CA ALA A 69 -4.97 8.05 -11.76
C ALA A 69 -6.39 7.67 -11.32
N SER A 70 -6.55 6.54 -10.65
CA SER A 70 -7.87 6.08 -10.20
C SER A 70 -8.45 6.98 -9.13
N ALA A 71 -7.64 7.70 -8.38
CA ALA A 71 -8.07 8.65 -7.37
C ALA A 71 -8.19 10.07 -7.91
N GLY A 72 -7.91 10.28 -9.20
CA GLY A 72 -8.00 11.60 -9.84
C GLY A 72 -9.41 12.15 -9.78
N GLY A 73 -9.54 13.45 -9.53
CA GLY A 73 -10.85 14.09 -9.43
C GLY A 73 -11.55 13.90 -8.09
N SER A 74 -10.94 13.17 -7.16
CA SER A 74 -11.55 12.92 -5.84
C SER A 74 -11.54 14.13 -4.91
N GLY A 75 -10.68 15.11 -5.18
CA GLY A 75 -10.45 16.24 -4.28
C GLY A 75 -9.43 15.91 -3.17
N VAL A 76 -8.88 14.71 -3.15
CA VAL A 76 -7.88 14.28 -2.18
C VAL A 76 -6.50 14.34 -2.83
N ALA A 77 -5.52 14.88 -2.11
CA ALA A 77 -4.14 14.87 -2.57
C ALA A 77 -3.58 13.47 -2.44
N VAL A 78 -3.11 12.89 -3.54
CA VAL A 78 -2.57 11.52 -3.57
C VAL A 78 -1.17 11.55 -4.15
N ARG A 79 -0.23 10.94 -3.44
CA ARG A 79 1.14 10.77 -3.92
C ARG A 79 1.57 9.31 -3.71
N ALA A 80 2.71 8.96 -4.25
CA ALA A 80 3.19 7.58 -4.21
C ALA A 80 4.64 7.52 -3.74
N GLU A 81 4.96 6.42 -3.07
CA GLU A 81 6.33 6.10 -2.67
C GLU A 81 6.64 4.64 -2.98
N LEU A 82 7.81 4.44 -3.56
CA LEU A 82 8.38 3.12 -3.77
C LEU A 82 9.39 2.90 -2.63
N VAL A 83 9.17 1.86 -1.84
CA VAL A 83 9.96 1.59 -0.64
C VAL A 83 10.67 0.24 -0.78
N ASP A 84 11.99 0.25 -0.60
CA ASP A 84 12.80 -0.97 -0.69
C ASP A 84 12.84 -1.64 0.69
N ALA A 85 11.78 -2.38 1.01
CA ALA A 85 11.60 -3.05 2.29
C ALA A 85 10.50 -4.10 2.14
N ARG A 86 10.37 -4.96 3.14
CA ARG A 86 9.23 -5.87 3.22
C ARG A 86 7.95 -5.04 3.42
N PRO A 87 6.81 -5.53 2.92
CA PRO A 87 5.57 -4.73 2.98
C PRO A 87 5.21 -4.18 4.36
N VAL A 88 5.25 -5.02 5.38
CA VAL A 88 4.89 -4.59 6.74
C VAL A 88 5.86 -3.52 7.24
N ASP A 89 7.16 -3.76 7.08
CA ASP A 89 8.19 -2.83 7.54
C ASP A 89 8.11 -1.50 6.81
N GLY A 90 7.91 -1.54 5.49
CA GLY A 90 7.81 -0.34 4.67
C GLY A 90 6.56 0.48 4.99
N LEU A 91 5.43 -0.18 5.20
CA LEU A 91 4.20 0.50 5.56
C LEU A 91 4.28 1.17 6.93
N ILE A 92 4.83 0.47 7.91
CA ILE A 92 5.00 1.01 9.25
C ILE A 92 5.97 2.19 9.24
N ALA A 93 7.12 2.05 8.56
CA ALA A 93 8.11 3.12 8.49
C ALA A 93 7.56 4.36 7.79
N THR A 94 6.82 4.19 6.71
CA THR A 94 6.20 5.31 5.99
C THR A 94 5.15 5.98 6.89
N ALA A 95 4.33 5.19 7.56
CA ALA A 95 3.31 5.72 8.46
C ALA A 95 3.94 6.53 9.61
N ASP A 96 5.07 6.07 10.13
CA ASP A 96 5.78 6.81 11.18
C ASP A 96 6.33 8.13 10.65
N THR A 97 6.90 8.10 9.45
CA THR A 97 7.50 9.30 8.83
C THR A 97 6.44 10.39 8.59
N VAL A 98 5.26 10.02 8.14
CA VAL A 98 4.20 11.00 7.81
C VAL A 98 3.22 11.21 8.96
N ASP A 99 3.44 10.55 10.09
CA ASP A 99 2.53 10.56 11.23
C ASP A 99 1.09 10.25 10.79
N ALA A 100 0.93 9.11 10.14
CA ALA A 100 -0.33 8.72 9.53
C ALA A 100 -1.42 8.49 10.58
N PRO A 101 -2.65 8.95 10.34
CA PRO A 101 -3.77 8.62 11.22
C PRO A 101 -4.16 7.15 11.16
N MET A 102 -3.82 6.47 10.05
CA MET A 102 -4.09 5.04 9.89
C MET A 102 -3.31 4.48 8.71
N ILE A 103 -3.20 3.16 8.69
CA ILE A 103 -2.71 2.40 7.53
C ILE A 103 -3.90 1.64 6.97
N VAL A 104 -4.09 1.65 5.65
CA VAL A 104 -5.19 0.96 4.98
C VAL A 104 -4.60 -0.08 4.03
N VAL A 105 -5.09 -1.30 4.11
CA VAL A 105 -4.65 -2.39 3.24
C VAL A 105 -5.85 -3.23 2.81
N GLY A 106 -5.71 -3.96 1.71
CA GLY A 106 -6.69 -4.95 1.32
C GLY A 106 -6.67 -6.15 2.26
N HIS A 107 -7.76 -6.89 2.28
CA HIS A 107 -7.90 -8.09 3.11
C HIS A 107 -6.83 -9.12 2.77
N HIS A 108 -6.53 -9.26 1.48
CA HIS A 108 -5.44 -10.06 0.95
C HIS A 108 -5.06 -9.49 -0.41
N GLY A 109 -3.79 -9.69 -0.80
CA GLY A 109 -3.29 -9.24 -2.09
C GLY A 109 -3.47 -10.32 -3.16
N GLU A 110 -2.51 -10.38 -4.08
CA GLU A 110 -2.46 -11.41 -5.10
C GLU A 110 -2.12 -12.75 -4.47
N GLY A 111 -2.74 -13.81 -4.93
CA GLY A 111 -2.38 -15.16 -4.51
C GLY A 111 -3.52 -16.16 -4.51
N PRO A 112 -3.18 -17.45 -4.40
CA PRO A 112 -4.16 -18.55 -4.51
C PRO A 112 -5.06 -18.70 -3.29
N LEU A 113 -4.70 -18.16 -2.14
CA LEU A 113 -5.50 -18.26 -0.92
C LEU A 113 -6.51 -17.13 -0.75
N ARG A 114 -6.68 -16.35 -1.79
CA ARG A 114 -7.61 -15.24 -1.84
C ARG A 114 -9.01 -15.69 -1.44
N GLY A 115 -9.62 -14.97 -0.52
CA GLY A 115 -10.97 -15.23 -0.03
C GLY A 115 -11.06 -16.24 1.11
N ALA A 116 -10.00 -17.01 1.36
CA ALA A 116 -10.00 -18.04 2.40
C ALA A 116 -9.42 -17.54 3.73
N LEU A 117 -8.35 -16.77 3.67
CA LEU A 117 -7.63 -16.33 4.86
C LEU A 117 -7.23 -14.86 4.73
N LEU A 118 -7.04 -14.23 5.87
CA LEU A 118 -6.46 -12.89 5.91
C LEU A 118 -5.04 -12.94 5.34
N GLY A 119 -4.70 -12.02 4.44
CA GLY A 119 -3.37 -11.96 3.84
C GLY A 119 -2.27 -11.74 4.85
N ALA A 120 -1.06 -12.18 4.52
CA ALA A 120 0.08 -12.10 5.44
C ALA A 120 0.39 -10.66 5.85
N THR A 121 0.34 -9.72 4.93
CA THR A 121 0.62 -8.32 5.23
C THR A 121 -0.42 -7.75 6.20
N ALA A 122 -1.71 -7.95 5.92
CA ALA A 122 -2.77 -7.46 6.80
C ALA A 122 -2.66 -8.07 8.18
N ASN A 123 -2.43 -9.38 8.26
CA ASN A 123 -2.30 -10.08 9.54
C ASN A 123 -1.12 -9.55 10.38
N LYS A 124 0.03 -9.38 9.74
CA LYS A 124 1.22 -8.87 10.45
C LYS A 124 1.05 -7.42 10.88
N LEU A 125 0.41 -6.59 10.05
CA LEU A 125 0.14 -5.20 10.43
C LEU A 125 -0.76 -5.12 11.66
N LEU A 126 -1.79 -5.94 11.74
CA LEU A 126 -2.68 -5.96 12.89
C LEU A 126 -1.97 -6.31 14.20
N HIS A 127 -0.87 -7.06 14.10
CA HIS A 127 -0.07 -7.44 15.28
C HIS A 127 1.05 -6.47 15.60
N GLN A 128 1.61 -5.80 14.60
CA GLN A 128 2.85 -5.02 14.75
C GLN A 128 2.67 -3.51 14.71
N ALA A 129 1.62 -3.02 14.05
CA ALA A 129 1.42 -1.59 13.90
C ALA A 129 0.99 -0.96 15.22
N GLU A 130 1.51 0.25 15.47
CA GLU A 130 1.13 1.04 16.64
C GLU A 130 0.07 2.09 16.29
N ARG A 131 -0.47 2.03 15.09
CA ARG A 131 -1.49 2.94 14.57
C ARG A 131 -2.71 2.13 14.15
N PRO A 132 -3.88 2.77 14.04
CA PRO A 132 -5.04 2.08 13.49
C PRO A 132 -4.74 1.48 12.12
N VAL A 133 -5.20 0.26 11.91
CA VAL A 133 -5.09 -0.44 10.63
C VAL A 133 -6.50 -0.77 10.17
N LEU A 134 -6.85 -0.31 8.98
CA LEU A 134 -8.11 -0.65 8.35
C LEU A 134 -7.86 -1.70 7.27
N VAL A 135 -8.52 -2.83 7.39
CA VAL A 135 -8.45 -3.91 6.43
C VAL A 135 -9.73 -3.93 5.62
N VAL A 136 -9.61 -3.77 4.31
CA VAL A 136 -10.77 -3.63 3.42
C VAL A 136 -10.95 -4.92 2.62
N PRO A 137 -12.13 -5.57 2.69
CA PRO A 137 -12.37 -6.76 1.91
C PRO A 137 -12.47 -6.43 0.42
N ALA A 138 -12.01 -7.36 -0.41
CA ALA A 138 -12.18 -7.24 -1.84
C ALA A 138 -13.66 -7.42 -2.20
N PRO A 139 -14.15 -6.78 -3.28
CA PRO A 139 -15.51 -7.02 -3.75
C PRO A 139 -15.67 -8.48 -4.18
N GLU A 140 -16.86 -9.00 -4.03
CA GLU A 140 -17.21 -10.36 -4.50
C GLU A 140 -17.34 -10.41 -6.01
#